data_ba487f842820d7d43790e2fb31eee5a9
#
_entry.id   ba487f842820d7d43790e2fb31eee5a9
#
_cell.length_a   1.000
_cell.length_b   1.000
_cell.length_c   1.000
_cell.angle_alpha   90.00
_cell.angle_beta   90.00
_cell.angle_gamma   90.00
#
_symmetry.space_group_name_H-M   'P 1'
#
loop_
_entity.id
_entity.type
_entity.pdbx_description
1 polymer ?
#
loop_
_entity_poly.entity_id
_entity_poly.type
_entity_poly.pdbx_seq_one_letter_code
_entity_poly.pdbx_strand_id
1 'polypeptide(L)'
;MTQTLKSLILCLALLAPTAVFAQDAAPAPETTQQEAPADPAQAAPAQSAPSATGPGAIGTPPEGKGLVVFFREKKFAGSAIRYKVREGTTELGTLLSGGYFVHVAEPGAHAYTVHSEAKDVMNLEVEAGETYFVIGGITMGFMAGRPNLSPSDQAVFDSMKAKLKLTAPLKH
;
A
#
# COMPACT_ATOMS: atom_id res chain seq x y z
N MET A 1 35.27 -46.45 11.90
CA MET A 1 35.18 -47.00 10.54
C MET A 1 34.77 -45.82 9.70
N THR A 2 35.76 -44.99 9.19
CA THR A 2 36.32 -45.04 7.85
C THR A 2 35.25 -44.82 6.78
N GLN A 3 35.24 -43.77 5.92
CA GLN A 3 36.26 -43.21 5.04
C GLN A 3 35.77 -41.86 4.49
N THR A 4 36.44 -40.81 4.54
CA THR A 4 37.23 -40.05 3.55
C THR A 4 36.99 -40.38 2.07
N LEU A 5 36.57 -39.38 1.28
CA LEU A 5 37.09 -39.23 -0.06
C LEU A 5 37.12 -37.75 -0.49
N LYS A 6 38.35 -37.28 -0.60
CA LYS A 6 38.76 -36.04 -1.25
C LYS A 6 38.61 -36.21 -2.76
N SER A 7 38.16 -35.22 -3.48
CA SER A 7 38.50 -35.07 -4.89
C SER A 7 38.74 -33.61 -5.21
N LEU A 8 39.99 -33.36 -5.33
CA LEU A 8 40.69 -32.20 -5.86
C LEU A 8 40.74 -32.34 -7.37
N ILE A 9 40.22 -31.40 -8.13
CA ILE A 9 40.58 -31.19 -9.53
C ILE A 9 40.84 -29.72 -9.76
N LEU A 10 42.08 -29.51 -10.05
CA LEU A 10 42.90 -28.38 -10.41
C LEU A 10 42.82 -28.12 -11.93
N CYS A 11 43.13 -26.88 -12.32
CA CYS A 11 43.53 -26.37 -13.65
C CYS A 11 42.40 -26.09 -14.65
N LEU A 12 42.32 -24.90 -15.25
CA LEU A 12 43.31 -24.39 -16.21
C LEU A 12 43.02 -22.92 -16.51
N ALA A 13 44.05 -22.12 -16.44
CA ALA A 13 44.12 -20.76 -16.93
C ALA A 13 44.18 -20.74 -18.46
N LEU A 14 43.45 -19.80 -19.10
CA LEU A 14 43.80 -19.38 -20.45
C LEU A 14 43.71 -17.85 -20.56
N LEU A 15 44.87 -17.33 -20.95
CA LEU A 15 45.24 -15.93 -21.19
C LEU A 15 44.66 -15.41 -22.53
N ALA A 16 44.14 -14.17 -22.51
CA ALA A 16 44.22 -13.06 -23.48
C ALA A 16 43.77 -13.29 -24.96
N PRO A 17 43.51 -12.24 -25.77
CA PRO A 17 44.15 -10.92 -25.75
C PRO A 17 43.21 -9.69 -25.88
N THR A 18 43.77 -8.57 -25.53
CA THR A 18 43.43 -7.20 -25.81
C THR A 18 43.24 -6.91 -27.32
N ALA A 19 42.10 -6.32 -27.68
CA ALA A 19 42.00 -5.56 -28.93
C ALA A 19 41.63 -4.13 -28.55
N VAL A 20 42.63 -3.26 -28.65
CA VAL A 20 42.54 -1.82 -28.71
C VAL A 20 42.00 -1.50 -30.10
N PHE A 21 40.86 -0.82 -30.19
CA PHE A 21 40.51 -0.02 -31.35
C PHE A 21 40.35 1.42 -30.92
N ALA A 22 41.28 2.20 -31.43
CA ALA A 22 41.34 3.63 -31.36
C ALA A 22 40.27 4.27 -32.28
N GLN A 23 39.74 5.35 -31.76
CA GLN A 23 39.34 6.58 -32.44
C GLN A 23 38.55 6.49 -33.75
N ASP A 24 37.38 7.10 -33.74
CA ASP A 24 37.18 8.20 -34.66
C ASP A 24 36.23 9.21 -34.05
N ALA A 25 36.63 10.46 -34.04
CA ALA A 25 35.88 11.62 -33.61
C ALA A 25 35.10 12.15 -34.81
N ALA A 26 33.82 12.27 -34.71
CA ALA A 26 33.03 13.09 -35.63
C ALA A 26 31.88 13.79 -34.87
N PRO A 27 31.51 14.99 -35.30
CA PRO A 27 30.95 16.05 -34.47
C PRO A 27 29.45 15.88 -34.17
N ALA A 28 29.03 16.39 -33.03
CA ALA A 28 27.67 16.52 -32.62
C ALA A 28 26.82 17.31 -33.59
N PRO A 29 25.57 16.89 -33.86
CA PRO A 29 24.57 17.83 -34.28
C PRO A 29 23.93 18.45 -33.04
N GLU A 30 23.99 19.78 -32.98
CA GLU A 30 23.15 20.60 -32.13
C GLU A 30 21.68 20.22 -32.37
N THR A 31 21.07 19.60 -31.44
CA THR A 31 19.61 19.43 -31.41
C THR A 31 19.05 20.53 -30.54
N THR A 32 18.56 21.53 -31.17
CA THR A 32 17.64 22.56 -30.74
C THR A 32 16.74 22.02 -29.60
N GLN A 33 16.88 22.61 -28.42
CA GLN A 33 15.91 22.53 -27.36
C GLN A 33 14.62 23.15 -27.86
N GLN A 34 13.68 22.31 -28.25
CA GLN A 34 12.31 22.71 -28.45
C GLN A 34 11.67 22.73 -27.07
N GLU A 35 11.62 23.92 -26.52
CA GLU A 35 10.84 24.29 -25.34
C GLU A 35 9.39 23.91 -25.62
N ALA A 36 8.93 22.82 -25.01
CA ALA A 36 7.51 22.48 -24.97
C ALA A 36 6.82 23.50 -24.05
N PRO A 37 5.70 24.09 -24.49
CA PRO A 37 4.95 25.00 -23.62
C PRO A 37 4.45 24.23 -22.40
N ALA A 38 4.73 24.80 -21.23
CA ALA A 38 4.15 24.34 -19.97
C ALA A 38 2.63 24.38 -20.09
N ASP A 39 2.04 23.19 -20.12
CA ASP A 39 0.60 23.01 -19.98
C ASP A 39 0.20 23.51 -18.58
N PRO A 40 -0.76 24.41 -18.46
CA PRO A 40 -1.19 24.88 -17.15
C PRO A 40 -1.69 23.71 -16.33
N ALA A 41 -1.10 23.55 -15.16
CA ALA A 41 -1.47 22.55 -14.15
C ALA A 41 -3.00 22.46 -14.06
N GLN A 42 -3.52 21.40 -14.63
CA GLN A 42 -4.90 21.02 -14.46
C GLN A 42 -5.05 20.66 -12.99
N ALA A 43 -5.69 21.57 -12.24
CA ALA A 43 -6.03 21.35 -10.85
C ALA A 43 -6.76 20.01 -10.78
N ALA A 44 -6.17 19.06 -10.07
CA ALA A 44 -6.83 17.78 -9.80
C ALA A 44 -8.21 18.08 -9.21
N PRO A 45 -9.28 17.48 -9.72
CA PRO A 45 -10.59 17.68 -9.16
C PRO A 45 -10.55 17.27 -7.70
N ALA A 46 -10.99 18.16 -6.81
CA ALA A 46 -11.11 17.87 -5.39
C ALA A 46 -11.92 16.56 -5.25
N GLN A 47 -11.26 15.53 -4.74
CA GLN A 47 -11.87 14.23 -4.52
C GLN A 47 -13.01 14.44 -3.55
N SER A 48 -14.24 14.33 -4.05
CA SER A 48 -15.43 14.40 -3.23
C SER A 48 -15.39 13.25 -2.24
N ALA A 49 -15.21 13.55 -0.96
CA ALA A 49 -15.29 12.54 0.08
C ALA A 49 -16.65 11.83 -0.04
N PRO A 50 -16.71 10.49 0.04
CA PRO A 50 -17.97 9.77 -0.02
C PRO A 50 -18.91 10.30 1.07
N SER A 51 -20.11 10.74 0.67
CA SER A 51 -21.12 11.26 1.61
C SER A 51 -21.75 10.09 2.36
N ALA A 52 -21.05 9.59 3.36
CA ALA A 52 -21.56 8.57 4.26
C ALA A 52 -22.32 9.24 5.41
N THR A 53 -23.65 9.06 5.47
CA THR A 53 -24.50 9.58 6.55
C THR A 53 -25.03 8.42 7.39
N GLY A 54 -24.66 8.39 8.67
CA GLY A 54 -25.13 7.40 9.65
C GLY A 54 -24.08 6.36 10.07
N PRO A 55 -24.37 5.59 11.14
CA PRO A 55 -23.48 4.53 11.60
C PRO A 55 -23.32 3.42 10.53
N GLY A 56 -22.12 3.16 10.10
CA GLY A 56 -21.83 2.13 9.10
C GLY A 56 -22.23 2.49 7.66
N ALA A 57 -22.54 3.74 7.35
CA ALA A 57 -22.76 4.19 5.99
C ALA A 57 -21.42 4.30 5.25
N ILE A 58 -21.33 3.64 4.08
CA ILE A 58 -20.09 3.53 3.28
C ILE A 58 -20.14 4.50 2.09
N GLY A 59 -21.34 4.77 1.56
CA GLY A 59 -21.50 5.51 0.31
C GLY A 59 -21.35 4.62 -0.92
N THR A 60 -21.38 5.25 -2.09
CA THR A 60 -21.18 4.60 -3.38
C THR A 60 -19.82 5.01 -3.94
N PRO A 61 -19.12 4.13 -4.65
CA PRO A 61 -17.88 4.50 -5.32
C PRO A 61 -18.12 5.68 -6.28
N PRO A 62 -17.26 6.71 -6.26
CA PRO A 62 -17.27 7.73 -7.30
C PRO A 62 -16.98 7.13 -8.68
N GLU A 63 -17.39 7.82 -9.73
CA GLU A 63 -17.15 7.36 -11.09
C GLU A 63 -15.66 7.14 -11.35
N GLY A 64 -15.32 5.99 -11.90
CA GLY A 64 -13.95 5.60 -12.20
C GLY A 64 -13.07 5.27 -11.00
N LYS A 65 -13.62 5.23 -9.77
CA LYS A 65 -12.88 4.92 -8.54
C LYS A 65 -13.44 3.68 -7.86
N GLY A 66 -12.64 3.07 -6.98
CA GLY A 66 -13.08 2.07 -6.03
C GLY A 66 -13.18 2.62 -4.62
N LEU A 67 -13.87 1.91 -3.74
CA LEU A 67 -13.89 2.19 -2.30
C LEU A 67 -13.16 1.08 -1.54
N VAL A 68 -12.35 1.48 -0.57
CA VAL A 68 -11.74 0.56 0.40
C VAL A 68 -12.18 0.94 1.79
N VAL A 69 -12.94 0.07 2.43
CA VAL A 69 -13.49 0.24 3.77
C VAL A 69 -12.57 -0.43 4.77
N PHE A 70 -11.83 0.36 5.52
CA PHE A 70 -11.01 -0.13 6.62
C PHE A 70 -11.82 -0.09 7.90
N PHE A 71 -11.93 -1.22 8.60
CA PHE A 71 -12.68 -1.29 9.84
C PHE A 71 -12.01 -2.20 10.87
N ARG A 72 -12.32 -1.97 12.13
CA ARG A 72 -11.80 -2.77 13.23
C ARG A 72 -12.89 -3.08 14.23
N GLU A 73 -12.99 -4.35 14.60
CA GLU A 73 -13.95 -4.81 15.59
C GLU A 73 -13.78 -4.08 16.93
N LYS A 74 -14.90 -3.79 17.58
CA LYS A 74 -14.91 -3.23 18.94
C LYS A 74 -14.60 -4.32 19.96
N LYS A 75 -13.35 -4.36 20.43
CA LYS A 75 -12.89 -5.28 21.48
C LYS A 75 -12.33 -4.50 22.67
N PHE A 76 -12.49 -5.06 23.88
CA PHE A 76 -11.88 -4.51 25.08
C PHE A 76 -10.35 -4.68 25.04
N ALA A 77 -9.88 -5.90 24.73
CA ALA A 77 -8.47 -6.15 24.55
C ALA A 77 -7.90 -5.34 23.40
N GLY A 78 -6.85 -4.56 23.66
CA GLY A 78 -6.23 -3.68 22.68
C GLY A 78 -7.05 -2.42 22.34
N SER A 79 -8.07 -2.07 23.13
CA SER A 79 -8.93 -0.90 22.85
C SER A 79 -8.18 0.43 22.91
N ALA A 80 -7.14 0.53 23.70
CA ALA A 80 -6.29 1.72 23.80
C ALA A 80 -5.34 1.89 22.59
N ILE A 81 -5.10 0.82 21.84
CA ILE A 81 -4.16 0.83 20.72
C ILE A 81 -4.84 1.45 19.50
N ARG A 82 -4.18 2.43 18.91
CA ARG A 82 -4.56 3.10 17.66
C ARG A 82 -3.40 2.98 16.69
N TYR A 83 -3.70 2.77 15.43
CA TYR A 83 -2.67 2.72 14.40
C TYR A 83 -3.16 3.34 13.10
N LYS A 84 -2.23 3.86 12.34
CA LYS A 84 -2.48 4.53 11.07
C LYS A 84 -2.35 3.54 9.94
N VAL A 85 -3.29 3.58 9.01
CA VAL A 85 -3.18 2.90 7.72
C VAL A 85 -2.54 3.88 6.76
N ARG A 86 -1.56 3.40 6.01
CA ARG A 86 -0.78 4.19 5.05
C ARG A 86 -0.70 3.50 3.71
N GLU A 87 -0.55 4.31 2.69
CA GLU A 87 -0.13 3.89 1.36
C GLU A 87 1.14 4.66 1.00
N GLY A 88 2.23 3.93 0.84
CA GLY A 88 3.55 4.56 0.75
C GLY A 88 3.84 5.45 1.96
N THR A 89 3.99 6.75 1.74
CA THR A 89 4.19 7.78 2.78
C THR A 89 2.89 8.46 3.22
N THR A 90 1.80 8.26 2.47
CA THR A 90 0.50 8.92 2.71
C THR A 90 -0.27 8.22 3.82
N GLU A 91 -0.74 8.98 4.80
CA GLU A 91 -1.61 8.48 5.86
C GLU A 91 -3.07 8.57 5.41
N LEU A 92 -3.76 7.42 5.27
CA LEU A 92 -5.14 7.35 4.80
C LEU A 92 -6.15 7.55 5.92
N GLY A 93 -5.88 6.99 7.09
CA GLY A 93 -6.75 7.09 8.24
C GLY A 93 -6.19 6.40 9.47
N THR A 94 -6.91 6.53 10.59
CA THR A 94 -6.55 5.90 11.86
C THR A 94 -7.60 4.87 12.26
N LEU A 95 -7.18 3.63 12.50
CA LEU A 95 -8.01 2.58 13.05
C LEU A 95 -7.90 2.51 14.58
N LEU A 96 -9.04 2.64 15.21
CA LEU A 96 -9.24 2.46 16.64
C LEU A 96 -10.27 1.33 16.89
N SER A 97 -10.34 0.82 18.11
CA SER A 97 -11.31 -0.23 18.48
C SER A 97 -12.75 0.23 18.21
N GLY A 98 -13.47 -0.47 17.34
CA GLY A 98 -14.80 -0.09 16.88
C GLY A 98 -14.82 1.11 15.94
N GLY A 99 -13.72 1.40 15.25
CA GLY A 99 -13.65 2.45 14.24
C GLY A 99 -13.65 1.90 12.82
N TYR A 100 -14.12 2.71 11.88
CA TYR A 100 -13.96 2.48 10.46
C TYR A 100 -13.75 3.79 9.72
N PHE A 101 -13.13 3.74 8.56
CA PHE A 101 -13.07 4.84 7.61
C PHE A 101 -13.12 4.31 6.18
N VAL A 102 -13.49 5.17 5.25
CA VAL A 102 -13.60 4.84 3.84
C VAL A 102 -12.53 5.62 3.09
N HIS A 103 -11.80 4.92 2.23
CA HIS A 103 -10.80 5.47 1.34
C HIS A 103 -11.27 5.30 -0.11
N VAL A 104 -11.21 6.38 -0.88
CA VAL A 104 -11.44 6.35 -2.33
C VAL A 104 -10.12 6.05 -2.99
N ALA A 105 -10.05 4.96 -3.72
CA ALA A 105 -8.83 4.51 -4.39
C ALA A 105 -8.98 4.58 -5.90
N GLU A 106 -7.88 4.84 -6.60
CA GLU A 106 -7.79 4.66 -8.05
C GLU A 106 -7.86 3.16 -8.38
N PRO A 107 -8.32 2.75 -9.57
CA PRO A 107 -8.16 1.37 -10.01
C PRO A 107 -6.69 0.99 -10.13
N GLY A 108 -6.34 -0.24 -9.72
CA GLY A 108 -4.99 -0.79 -9.80
C GLY A 108 -4.50 -1.41 -8.51
N ALA A 109 -3.20 -1.70 -8.47
CA ALA A 109 -2.55 -2.38 -7.36
C ALA A 109 -2.16 -1.39 -6.24
N HIS A 110 -2.64 -1.64 -5.03
CA HIS A 110 -2.40 -0.84 -3.85
C HIS A 110 -1.67 -1.66 -2.77
N ALA A 111 -0.76 -1.01 -2.03
CA ALA A 111 -0.05 -1.62 -0.92
C ALA A 111 -0.32 -0.83 0.38
N TYR A 112 -1.26 -1.32 1.16
CA TYR A 112 -1.65 -0.72 2.43
C TYR A 112 -0.77 -1.22 3.56
N THR A 113 -0.29 -0.31 4.39
CA THR A 113 0.66 -0.63 5.46
C THR A 113 0.20 -0.13 6.82
N VAL A 114 0.49 -0.92 7.83
CA VAL A 114 0.37 -0.53 9.24
C VAL A 114 1.68 -0.84 9.96
N HIS A 115 2.02 -0.03 10.94
CA HIS A 115 3.28 -0.15 11.66
C HIS A 115 3.08 -0.14 13.17
N SER A 116 3.87 -0.96 13.86
CA SER A 116 4.19 -0.82 15.28
C SER A 116 5.61 -1.37 15.52
N GLU A 117 5.77 -2.48 16.23
CA GLU A 117 7.07 -3.19 16.33
C GLU A 117 7.49 -3.82 14.99
N ALA A 118 6.52 -4.16 14.15
CA ALA A 118 6.72 -4.72 12.83
C ALA A 118 5.83 -3.98 11.82
N LYS A 119 6.25 -4.00 10.57
CA LYS A 119 5.46 -3.52 9.44
C LYS A 119 4.62 -4.68 8.91
N ASP A 120 3.33 -4.46 8.77
CA ASP A 120 2.43 -5.35 8.05
C ASP A 120 2.01 -4.68 6.74
N VAL A 121 2.00 -5.44 5.65
CA VAL A 121 1.68 -4.96 4.30
C VAL A 121 0.60 -5.84 3.70
N MET A 122 -0.49 -5.21 3.27
CA MET A 122 -1.57 -5.87 2.55
C MET A 122 -1.65 -5.31 1.13
N ASN A 123 -1.51 -6.18 0.15
CA ASN A 123 -1.72 -5.83 -1.26
C ASN A 123 -3.17 -6.08 -1.66
N LEU A 124 -3.74 -5.14 -2.41
CA LEU A 124 -5.12 -5.19 -2.87
C LEU A 124 -5.18 -4.65 -4.30
N GLU A 125 -5.79 -5.40 -5.21
CA GLU A 125 -6.16 -4.91 -6.53
C GLU A 125 -7.53 -4.27 -6.44
N VAL A 126 -7.64 -3.01 -6.85
CA VAL A 126 -8.89 -2.23 -6.81
C VAL A 126 -9.42 -2.04 -8.22
N GLU A 127 -10.70 -2.31 -8.41
CA GLU A 127 -11.42 -2.09 -9.65
C GLU A 127 -12.38 -0.90 -9.52
N ALA A 128 -12.64 -0.22 -10.64
CA ALA A 128 -13.57 0.90 -10.67
C ALA A 128 -15.01 0.42 -10.38
N GLY A 129 -15.72 1.15 -9.52
CA GLY A 129 -17.10 0.83 -9.15
C GLY A 129 -17.25 -0.21 -8.04
N GLU A 130 -16.15 -0.84 -7.62
CA GLU A 130 -16.16 -1.89 -6.60
C GLU A 130 -15.90 -1.35 -5.19
N THR A 131 -16.36 -2.10 -4.19
CA THR A 131 -16.13 -1.80 -2.78
C THR A 131 -15.47 -2.98 -2.09
N TYR A 132 -14.31 -2.71 -1.51
CA TYR A 132 -13.48 -3.69 -0.80
C TYR A 132 -13.54 -3.46 0.70
N PHE A 133 -13.46 -4.54 1.46
CA PHE A 133 -13.50 -4.51 2.90
C PHE A 133 -12.19 -5.04 3.47
N VAL A 134 -11.61 -4.31 4.42
CA VAL A 134 -10.36 -4.64 5.06
C VAL A 134 -10.53 -4.55 6.56
N ILE A 135 -10.38 -5.69 7.24
CA ILE A 135 -10.44 -5.73 8.68
C ILE A 135 -9.06 -5.54 9.30
N GLY A 136 -8.97 -4.61 10.23
CA GLY A 136 -7.78 -4.40 11.04
C GLY A 136 -7.84 -5.18 12.35
N GLY A 137 -6.78 -5.93 12.62
CA GLY A 137 -6.60 -6.68 13.86
C GLY A 137 -5.45 -6.15 14.71
N ILE A 138 -5.29 -6.74 15.89
CA ILE A 138 -4.11 -6.64 16.72
C ILE A 138 -3.78 -8.02 17.24
N THR A 139 -2.59 -8.49 16.95
CA THR A 139 -1.99 -9.66 17.61
C THR A 139 -1.06 -9.18 18.72
N MET A 140 -0.90 -9.99 19.77
CA MET A 140 0.05 -9.63 20.83
C MET A 140 1.47 -9.81 20.34
N GLY A 141 2.24 -8.72 20.38
CA GLY A 141 3.68 -8.73 20.17
C GLY A 141 4.44 -9.01 21.48
N PHE A 142 5.76 -8.96 21.42
CA PHE A 142 6.59 -9.17 22.62
C PHE A 142 6.48 -8.01 23.61
N MET A 143 6.46 -6.77 23.13
CA MET A 143 6.39 -5.56 23.97
C MET A 143 5.14 -4.72 23.70
N ALA A 144 4.60 -4.80 22.49
CA ALA A 144 3.41 -4.04 22.09
C ALA A 144 2.47 -4.88 21.22
N GLY A 145 1.25 -4.40 21.04
CA GLY A 145 0.33 -5.00 20.08
C GLY A 145 0.80 -4.76 18.66
N ARG A 146 0.79 -5.80 17.83
CA ARG A 146 1.11 -5.76 16.42
C ARG A 146 -0.16 -5.61 15.60
N PRO A 147 -0.39 -4.44 14.98
CA PRO A 147 -1.50 -4.26 14.06
C PRO A 147 -1.26 -5.09 12.79
N ASN A 148 -2.34 -5.60 12.24
CA ASN A 148 -2.37 -6.29 10.97
C ASN A 148 -3.61 -5.89 10.18
N LEU A 149 -3.53 -6.04 8.85
CA LEU A 149 -4.63 -5.88 7.92
C LEU A 149 -4.93 -7.22 7.25
N SER A 150 -6.20 -7.52 7.06
CA SER A 150 -6.63 -8.72 6.35
C SER A 150 -7.82 -8.41 5.44
N PRO A 151 -7.91 -9.06 4.26
CA PRO A 151 -9.12 -8.99 3.46
C PRO A 151 -10.34 -9.44 4.25
N SER A 152 -11.47 -8.83 3.97
CA SER A 152 -12.76 -9.12 4.60
C SER A 152 -13.87 -8.97 3.57
N ASP A 153 -15.10 -9.05 4.01
CA ASP A 153 -16.27 -8.91 3.16
C ASP A 153 -17.35 -8.02 3.78
N GLN A 154 -18.35 -7.69 2.98
CA GLN A 154 -19.47 -6.86 3.39
C GLN A 154 -20.28 -7.51 4.54
N ALA A 155 -20.44 -8.83 4.53
CA ALA A 155 -21.25 -9.52 5.53
C ALA A 155 -20.60 -9.41 6.94
N VAL A 156 -19.27 -9.53 6.99
CA VAL A 156 -18.51 -9.32 8.24
C VAL A 156 -18.65 -7.89 8.72
N PHE A 157 -18.48 -6.90 7.82
CA PHE A 157 -18.69 -5.50 8.18
C PHE A 157 -20.12 -5.24 8.69
N ASP A 158 -21.14 -5.74 7.97
CA ASP A 158 -22.55 -5.55 8.31
C ASP A 158 -22.91 -6.17 9.67
N SER A 159 -22.27 -7.28 10.03
CA SER A 159 -22.50 -7.93 11.33
C SER A 159 -22.10 -7.06 12.53
N MET A 160 -21.17 -6.13 12.31
CA MET A 160 -20.64 -5.28 13.38
C MET A 160 -20.87 -3.78 13.18
N LYS A 161 -21.42 -3.36 12.05
CA LYS A 161 -21.63 -1.94 11.70
C LYS A 161 -22.37 -1.12 12.76
N ALA A 162 -23.32 -1.73 13.47
CA ALA A 162 -24.06 -1.04 14.54
C ALA A 162 -23.16 -0.61 15.72
N LYS A 163 -22.01 -1.25 15.89
CA LYS A 163 -21.01 -0.96 16.93
C LYS A 163 -19.83 -0.14 16.42
N LEU A 164 -19.77 0.09 15.10
CA LEU A 164 -18.69 0.84 14.46
C LEU A 164 -19.03 2.33 14.41
N LYS A 165 -17.99 3.14 14.55
CA LYS A 165 -18.07 4.61 14.43
C LYS A 165 -17.16 5.06 13.31
N LEU A 166 -17.68 5.96 12.46
CA LEU A 166 -16.89 6.58 11.42
C LEU A 166 -15.75 7.38 12.07
N THR A 167 -14.54 7.08 11.68
CA THR A 167 -13.36 7.86 12.05
C THR A 167 -13.15 8.89 10.95
N ALA A 168 -12.98 10.14 11.31
CA ALA A 168 -12.73 11.18 10.32
C ALA A 168 -11.45 10.82 9.51
N PRO A 169 -11.49 10.93 8.18
CA PRO A 169 -10.28 10.82 7.36
C PRO A 169 -9.29 11.90 7.80
N LEU A 170 -8.00 11.60 7.68
CA LEU A 170 -6.97 12.60 7.97
C LEU A 170 -7.11 13.74 6.95
N LYS A 171 -7.25 14.96 7.46
CA LYS A 171 -7.19 16.15 6.59
C LYS A 171 -5.74 16.29 6.11
N HIS A 172 -5.56 16.20 4.83
CA HIS A 172 -4.30 16.51 4.15
C HIS A 172 -4.20 18.00 3.86
#